data_128a794d86e2c80dab2161353d1f258f
#
_entry.id   128a794d86e2c80dab2161353d1f258f
#
_cell.length_a   1.000
_cell.length_b   1.000
_cell.length_c   1.000
_cell.angle_alpha   90.00
_cell.angle_beta   90.00
_cell.angle_gamma   90.00
#
_symmetry.space_group_name_H-M   'P 1'
#
loop_
_entity.id
_entity.type
_entity.pdbx_description
1 polymer ?
#
loop_
_entity_poly.entity_id
_entity_poly.type
_entity_poly.pdbx_seq_one_letter_code
_entity_poly.pdbx_strand_id
1 'polypeptide(L)'
;MTTYYFTSTGARIILVNPWNFMPSDYETNFVEAERGRKVDALCKDSLLEMLKACRDAGYNVKLLDGARTRDDQIYLFNRKVNYYLDRGYEKDEATAKAGTSVAMPGTSEHELGLAVDLVDGNNYSLDESQESTPAQKWLMENCWDYGWILRYPNEKTEVTGIIYEPWHYRYVGKEVAKELQESGLCLEEYLAGLS
;
A
#
# COMPACT_ATOMS: atom_id res chain seq x y z
N MET A 1 -4.82 -18.56 5.25
CA MET A 1 -3.42 -19.05 5.27
C MET A 1 -2.55 -17.91 4.82
N THR A 2 -1.54 -17.56 5.57
CA THR A 2 -0.58 -16.59 5.06
C THR A 2 0.34 -17.31 4.11
N THR A 3 0.35 -16.88 2.87
CA THR A 3 1.13 -17.55 1.85
C THR A 3 2.34 -16.69 1.52
N TYR A 4 3.52 -17.24 1.78
CA TYR A 4 4.75 -16.69 1.24
C TYR A 4 4.93 -17.21 -0.18
N TYR A 5 5.22 -16.31 -1.08
CA TYR A 5 5.55 -16.62 -2.47
C TYR A 5 7.05 -16.42 -2.69
N PHE A 6 7.62 -17.19 -3.59
CA PHE A 6 9.02 -17.04 -3.96
C PHE A 6 9.11 -16.80 -5.46
N THR A 7 9.83 -15.74 -5.83
CA THR A 7 10.13 -15.48 -7.24
C THR A 7 11.09 -16.52 -7.79
N SER A 8 11.28 -16.51 -9.10
CA SER A 8 12.27 -17.36 -9.77
C SER A 8 13.70 -17.15 -9.25
N THR A 9 14.01 -15.97 -8.73
CA THR A 9 15.31 -15.62 -8.12
C THR A 9 15.37 -15.91 -6.62
N GLY A 10 14.28 -16.41 -6.02
CA GLY A 10 14.20 -16.74 -4.61
C GLY A 10 13.84 -15.58 -3.68
N ALA A 11 13.47 -14.40 -4.22
CA ALA A 11 12.96 -13.32 -3.40
C ALA A 11 11.61 -13.69 -2.79
N ARG A 12 11.46 -13.47 -1.48
CA ARG A 12 10.24 -13.79 -0.74
C ARG A 12 9.27 -12.62 -0.78
N ILE A 13 8.05 -12.87 -1.23
CA ILE A 13 6.95 -11.93 -1.21
C ILE A 13 5.87 -12.44 -0.27
N ILE A 14 5.31 -11.55 0.52
CA ILE A 14 4.17 -11.84 1.39
C ILE A 14 2.94 -11.12 0.85
N LEU A 15 1.85 -11.86 0.66
CA LEU A 15 0.55 -11.30 0.35
C LEU A 15 -0.22 -11.07 1.64
N VAL A 16 -0.65 -9.83 1.85
CA VAL A 16 -1.57 -9.43 2.92
C VAL A 16 -2.71 -8.66 2.25
N ASN A 17 -3.94 -9.14 2.46
CA ASN A 17 -5.17 -8.56 1.93
C ASN A 17 -6.37 -9.07 2.75
N PRO A 18 -7.63 -8.74 2.45
CA PRO A 18 -8.79 -9.16 3.26
C PRO A 18 -8.90 -10.67 3.51
N TRP A 19 -8.29 -11.51 2.67
CA TRP A 19 -8.34 -12.98 2.78
C TRP A 19 -7.04 -13.60 3.30
N ASN A 20 -5.95 -12.85 3.31
CA ASN A 20 -4.61 -13.30 3.72
C ASN A 20 -4.12 -12.42 4.86
N PHE A 21 -4.15 -12.95 6.08
CA PHE A 21 -3.71 -12.23 7.27
C PHE A 21 -2.18 -12.23 7.37
N MET A 22 -1.63 -11.16 7.93
CA MET A 22 -0.23 -11.08 8.33
C MET A 22 0.08 -12.23 9.31
N PRO A 23 1.18 -12.99 9.10
CA PRO A 23 1.59 -14.05 10.02
C PRO A 23 1.80 -13.52 11.43
N SER A 24 1.44 -14.33 12.43
CA SER A 24 1.64 -13.95 13.84
C SER A 24 3.11 -13.88 14.24
N ASP A 25 3.98 -14.55 13.47
CA ASP A 25 5.44 -14.61 13.63
C ASP A 25 6.19 -13.68 12.67
N TYR A 26 5.48 -12.81 11.95
CA TYR A 26 6.11 -11.82 11.09
C TYR A 26 6.78 -10.75 11.93
N GLU A 27 8.09 -10.66 11.84
CA GLU A 27 8.88 -9.64 12.51
C GLU A 27 9.03 -8.41 11.62
N THR A 28 8.69 -7.25 12.17
CA THR A 28 8.84 -5.95 11.51
C THR A 28 10.08 -5.24 12.06
N ASN A 29 10.82 -4.57 11.17
CA ASN A 29 11.95 -3.74 11.55
C ASN A 29 11.70 -2.29 11.12
N PHE A 30 10.85 -1.59 11.87
CA PHE A 30 10.45 -0.22 11.57
C PHE A 30 11.56 0.78 11.86
N VAL A 31 11.99 1.47 10.83
CA VAL A 31 12.98 2.54 10.89
C VAL A 31 12.39 3.85 10.37
N GLU A 32 12.84 4.98 10.89
CA GLU A 32 12.40 6.28 10.39
C GLU A 32 12.90 6.48 8.95
N ALA A 33 11.98 6.85 8.07
CA ALA A 33 12.26 7.24 6.70
C ALA A 33 12.32 8.77 6.58
N GLU A 34 11.21 9.46 6.84
CA GLU A 34 11.10 10.91 6.68
C GLU A 34 10.08 11.51 7.67
N ARG A 35 10.45 12.59 8.36
CA ARG A 35 9.54 13.41 9.21
C ARG A 35 8.77 12.58 10.25
N GLY A 36 9.42 11.64 10.90
CA GLY A 36 8.83 10.75 11.90
C GLY A 36 8.00 9.61 11.31
N ARG A 37 7.79 9.54 9.98
CA ARG A 37 7.16 8.40 9.33
C ARG A 37 8.14 7.25 9.22
N LYS A 38 7.68 6.06 9.53
CA LYS A 38 8.49 4.84 9.53
C LYS A 38 8.09 3.93 8.38
N VAL A 39 9.03 3.09 7.97
CA VAL A 39 8.83 1.96 7.07
C VAL A 39 9.69 0.80 7.54
N ASP A 40 9.54 -0.38 6.96
CA ASP A 40 10.48 -1.47 7.20
C ASP A 40 11.87 -1.11 6.63
N ALA A 41 12.93 -1.50 7.34
CA ALA A 41 14.31 -1.25 6.93
C ALA A 41 14.62 -1.77 5.52
N LEU A 42 13.92 -2.85 5.10
CA LEU A 42 14.07 -3.47 3.78
C LEU A 42 13.80 -2.50 2.62
N CYS A 43 12.83 -1.60 2.78
CA CYS A 43 12.38 -0.72 1.71
C CYS A 43 12.78 0.74 1.88
N LYS A 44 13.40 1.11 3.01
CA LYS A 44 13.71 2.51 3.34
C LYS A 44 14.55 3.21 2.26
N ASP A 45 15.68 2.64 1.89
CA ASP A 45 16.62 3.29 0.97
C ASP A 45 15.97 3.47 -0.41
N SER A 46 15.28 2.45 -0.88
CA SER A 46 14.51 2.50 -2.13
C SER A 46 13.40 3.58 -2.09
N LEU A 47 12.69 3.73 -0.97
CA LEU A 47 11.71 4.79 -0.80
C LEU A 47 12.36 6.18 -0.89
N LEU A 48 13.47 6.38 -0.19
CA LEU A 48 14.17 7.67 -0.18
C LEU A 48 14.73 8.03 -1.57
N GLU A 49 15.25 7.04 -2.30
CA GLU A 49 15.68 7.21 -3.70
C GLU A 49 14.50 7.66 -4.59
N MET A 50 13.36 6.98 -4.50
CA MET A 50 12.15 7.32 -5.27
C MET A 50 11.64 8.73 -4.96
N LEU A 51 11.52 9.07 -3.67
CA LEU A 51 11.07 10.39 -3.24
C LEU A 51 12.03 11.49 -3.69
N LYS A 52 13.34 11.24 -3.60
CA LYS A 52 14.37 12.17 -4.09
C LYS A 52 14.24 12.37 -5.60
N ALA A 53 14.15 11.31 -6.38
CA ALA A 53 14.04 11.40 -7.83
C ALA A 53 12.78 12.16 -8.28
N CYS A 54 11.65 11.91 -7.64
CA CYS A 54 10.40 12.64 -7.87
C CYS A 54 10.58 14.15 -7.61
N ARG A 55 11.23 14.51 -6.51
CA ARG A 55 11.51 15.91 -6.14
C ARG A 55 12.53 16.57 -7.07
N ASP A 56 13.58 15.85 -7.46
CA ASP A 56 14.58 16.32 -8.43
C ASP A 56 13.96 16.57 -9.82
N ALA A 57 12.91 15.80 -10.16
CA ALA A 57 12.10 16.04 -11.37
C ALA A 57 11.14 17.24 -11.24
N GLY A 58 11.12 17.93 -10.10
CA GLY A 58 10.35 19.15 -9.86
C GLY A 58 8.97 18.94 -9.23
N TYR A 59 8.65 17.72 -8.77
CA TYR A 59 7.35 17.42 -8.19
C TYR A 59 7.38 17.45 -6.66
N ASN A 60 6.28 17.91 -6.05
CA ASN A 60 6.18 18.12 -4.61
C ASN A 60 5.60 16.91 -3.87
N VAL A 61 6.24 15.73 -4.00
CA VAL A 61 5.76 14.53 -3.30
C VAL A 61 6.00 14.59 -1.79
N LYS A 62 5.02 14.10 -1.01
CA LYS A 62 5.07 13.97 0.44
C LYS A 62 4.77 12.54 0.87
N LEU A 63 5.55 12.04 1.82
CA LEU A 63 5.24 10.83 2.57
C LEU A 63 4.21 11.19 3.65
N LEU A 64 2.97 10.79 3.44
CA LEU A 64 1.86 11.10 4.34
C LEU A 64 1.76 10.05 5.46
N ASP A 65 1.84 8.78 5.11
CA ASP A 65 1.80 7.67 6.06
C ASP A 65 2.72 6.52 5.63
N GLY A 66 3.08 5.65 6.57
CA GLY A 66 3.98 4.53 6.36
C GLY A 66 3.62 3.34 7.25
N ALA A 67 4.61 2.80 7.98
CA ALA A 67 4.37 1.68 8.89
C ALA A 67 3.39 2.05 10.01
N ARG A 68 2.48 1.14 10.29
CA ARG A 68 1.48 1.24 11.37
C ARG A 68 1.62 0.07 12.33
N THR A 69 1.47 0.32 13.63
CA THR A 69 1.30 -0.75 14.59
C THR A 69 -0.10 -1.38 14.45
N ARG A 70 -0.29 -2.56 15.02
CA ARG A 70 -1.61 -3.19 15.10
C ARG A 70 -2.63 -2.27 15.80
N ASP A 71 -2.23 -1.58 16.85
CA ASP A 71 -3.11 -0.68 17.60
C ASP A 71 -3.51 0.55 16.77
N ASP A 72 -2.59 1.11 15.99
CA ASP A 72 -2.91 2.19 15.05
C ASP A 72 -3.92 1.73 14.00
N GLN A 73 -3.75 0.52 13.46
CA GLN A 73 -4.68 -0.04 12.47
C GLN A 73 -6.06 -0.30 13.07
N ILE A 74 -6.13 -0.82 14.30
CA ILE A 74 -7.40 -1.00 15.04
C ILE A 74 -8.10 0.35 15.22
N TYR A 75 -7.37 1.38 15.63
CA TYR A 75 -7.91 2.72 15.80
C TYR A 75 -8.49 3.28 14.48
N LEU A 76 -7.74 3.19 13.39
CA LEU A 76 -8.17 3.71 12.08
C LEU A 76 -9.39 2.94 11.55
N PHE A 77 -9.39 1.62 11.66
CA PHE A 77 -10.49 0.78 11.22
C PHE A 77 -11.78 1.09 12.00
N ASN A 78 -11.71 1.12 13.33
CA ASN A 78 -12.86 1.43 14.17
C ASN A 78 -13.40 2.86 13.90
N ARG A 79 -12.52 3.83 13.68
CA ARG A 79 -12.92 5.18 13.27
C ARG A 79 -13.69 5.17 11.94
N LYS A 80 -13.27 4.35 10.98
CA LYS A 80 -13.95 4.22 9.69
C LYS A 80 -15.30 3.49 9.83
N VAL A 81 -15.39 2.47 10.67
CA VAL A 81 -16.66 1.80 10.98
C VAL A 81 -17.64 2.79 11.62
N ASN A 82 -17.19 3.54 12.62
CA ASN A 82 -18.04 4.54 13.30
C ASN A 82 -18.52 5.61 12.33
N TYR A 83 -17.70 6.04 11.37
CA TYR A 83 -18.11 6.96 10.31
C TYR A 83 -19.33 6.46 9.52
N TYR A 84 -19.45 5.15 9.27
CA TYR A 84 -20.60 4.58 8.58
C TYR A 84 -21.80 4.36 9.54
N LEU A 85 -21.55 3.95 10.79
CA LEU A 85 -22.60 3.85 11.82
C LEU A 85 -23.30 5.20 12.04
N ASP A 86 -22.55 6.29 12.14
CA ASP A 86 -23.08 7.66 12.30
C ASP A 86 -23.94 8.10 11.09
N ARG A 87 -23.84 7.41 9.97
CA ARG A 87 -24.64 7.62 8.74
C ARG A 87 -25.82 6.67 8.61
N GLY A 88 -26.08 5.87 9.67
CA GLY A 88 -27.25 5.00 9.74
C GLY A 88 -27.08 3.62 9.11
N TYR A 89 -25.85 3.21 8.76
CA TYR A 89 -25.60 1.84 8.32
C TYR A 89 -25.63 0.88 9.49
N GLU A 90 -26.17 -0.32 9.27
CA GLU A 90 -26.10 -1.40 10.26
C GLU A 90 -24.64 -1.86 10.45
N LYS A 91 -24.33 -2.44 11.64
CA LYS A 91 -22.97 -2.76 12.06
C LYS A 91 -22.20 -3.62 11.04
N ASP A 92 -22.81 -4.66 10.51
CA ASP A 92 -22.17 -5.57 9.56
C ASP A 92 -21.88 -4.87 8.23
N GLU A 93 -22.84 -4.06 7.76
CA GLU A 93 -22.65 -3.25 6.55
C GLU A 93 -21.60 -2.16 6.74
N ALA A 94 -21.62 -1.46 7.88
CA ALA A 94 -20.61 -0.46 8.22
C ALA A 94 -19.20 -1.06 8.27
N THR A 95 -19.08 -2.26 8.86
CA THR A 95 -17.82 -3.01 8.93
C THR A 95 -17.33 -3.42 7.54
N ALA A 96 -18.21 -3.96 6.71
CA ALA A 96 -17.87 -4.36 5.34
C ALA A 96 -17.43 -3.15 4.50
N LYS A 97 -18.19 -2.04 4.55
CA LYS A 97 -17.82 -0.79 3.85
C LYS A 97 -16.51 -0.20 4.34
N ALA A 98 -16.24 -0.23 5.64
CA ALA A 98 -14.97 0.23 6.18
C ALA A 98 -13.80 -0.58 5.61
N GLY A 99 -13.96 -1.89 5.52
CA GLY A 99 -12.95 -2.83 5.05
C GLY A 99 -12.53 -2.64 3.60
N THR A 100 -13.33 -1.99 2.77
CA THR A 100 -12.95 -1.71 1.37
C THR A 100 -11.99 -0.53 1.21
N SER A 101 -11.83 0.32 2.23
CA SER A 101 -10.99 1.53 2.16
C SER A 101 -10.00 1.65 3.31
N VAL A 102 -10.22 0.94 4.40
CA VAL A 102 -9.28 0.80 5.52
C VAL A 102 -9.20 -0.68 5.84
N ALA A 103 -8.10 -1.32 5.54
CA ALA A 103 -7.93 -2.75 5.75
C ALA A 103 -8.20 -3.14 7.22
N MET A 104 -8.84 -4.29 7.42
CA MET A 104 -9.03 -4.83 8.76
C MET A 104 -7.68 -5.06 9.47
N PRO A 105 -7.61 -4.89 10.80
CA PRO A 105 -6.40 -5.19 11.55
C PRO A 105 -5.88 -6.60 11.26
N GLY A 106 -4.62 -6.69 10.86
CA GLY A 106 -4.00 -7.94 10.44
C GLY A 106 -4.04 -8.21 8.93
N THR A 107 -4.71 -7.35 8.17
CA THR A 107 -4.77 -7.45 6.70
C THR A 107 -4.23 -6.20 5.99
N SER A 108 -3.60 -5.29 6.74
CA SER A 108 -3.01 -4.05 6.22
C SER A 108 -1.54 -4.23 5.86
N GLU A 109 -1.16 -3.83 4.66
CA GLU A 109 0.25 -3.81 4.24
C GLU A 109 1.10 -2.77 4.99
N HIS A 110 0.47 -1.75 5.58
CA HIS A 110 1.14 -0.82 6.49
C HIS A 110 1.65 -1.50 7.77
N GLU A 111 0.98 -2.57 8.22
CA GLU A 111 1.44 -3.35 9.37
C GLU A 111 2.70 -4.18 9.05
N LEU A 112 2.96 -4.48 7.76
CA LEU A 112 4.23 -5.04 7.31
C LEU A 112 5.37 -4.01 7.28
N GLY A 113 5.03 -2.71 7.26
CA GLY A 113 5.98 -1.64 6.98
C GLY A 113 6.41 -1.53 5.50
N LEU A 114 5.75 -2.27 4.61
CA LEU A 114 6.09 -2.35 3.18
C LEU A 114 5.15 -1.51 2.30
N ALA A 115 4.25 -0.73 2.90
CA ALA A 115 3.37 0.18 2.19
C ALA A 115 3.51 1.61 2.69
N VAL A 116 3.29 2.55 1.77
CA VAL A 116 3.31 3.99 2.04
C VAL A 116 2.17 4.68 1.32
N ASP A 117 1.64 5.73 1.96
CA ASP A 117 0.73 6.68 1.34
C ASP A 117 1.50 7.92 0.90
N LEU A 118 1.56 8.17 -0.40
CA LEU A 118 2.23 9.29 -1.03
C LEU A 118 1.21 10.25 -1.62
N VAL A 119 1.38 11.55 -1.36
CA VAL A 119 0.48 12.58 -1.87
C VAL A 119 1.26 13.72 -2.52
N ASP A 120 0.60 14.48 -3.38
CA ASP A 120 1.13 15.78 -3.82
C ASP A 120 1.04 16.80 -2.68
N GLY A 121 2.11 17.55 -2.44
CA GLY A 121 2.17 18.55 -1.37
C GLY A 121 1.22 19.74 -1.53
N ASN A 122 0.49 19.83 -2.63
CA ASN A 122 -0.58 20.78 -2.86
C ASN A 122 -1.99 20.17 -2.68
N ASN A 123 -2.06 18.84 -2.49
CA ASN A 123 -3.29 18.11 -2.24
C ASN A 123 -3.04 16.98 -1.22
N TYR A 124 -3.55 17.13 -0.01
CA TYR A 124 -3.39 16.14 1.07
C TYR A 124 -4.60 15.20 1.24
N SER A 125 -5.56 15.25 0.32
CA SER A 125 -6.71 14.35 0.34
C SER A 125 -6.29 12.93 -0.04
N LEU A 126 -6.81 11.94 0.69
CA LEU A 126 -6.71 10.53 0.31
C LEU A 126 -7.98 10.14 -0.45
N ASP A 127 -8.07 10.59 -1.68
CA ASP A 127 -9.15 10.30 -2.63
C ASP A 127 -8.63 10.28 -4.08
N GLU A 128 -9.51 9.99 -5.02
CA GLU A 128 -9.17 9.85 -6.44
C GLU A 128 -8.59 11.11 -7.08
N SER A 129 -8.75 12.29 -6.44
CA SER A 129 -8.15 13.54 -6.95
C SER A 129 -6.63 13.50 -7.00
N GLN A 130 -6.00 12.59 -6.24
CA GLN A 130 -4.54 12.36 -6.29
C GLN A 130 -4.09 11.93 -7.69
N GLU A 131 -4.85 11.09 -8.40
CA GLU A 131 -4.50 10.58 -9.74
C GLU A 131 -4.12 11.69 -10.72
N SER A 132 -4.82 12.82 -10.64
CA SER A 132 -4.61 13.95 -11.55
C SER A 132 -3.43 14.85 -11.16
N THR A 133 -2.85 14.67 -9.97
CA THR A 133 -1.77 15.52 -9.49
C THR A 133 -0.45 15.24 -10.22
N PRO A 134 0.43 16.25 -10.37
CA PRO A 134 1.72 16.04 -11.04
C PRO A 134 2.62 15.02 -10.35
N ALA A 135 2.65 15.00 -9.00
CA ALA A 135 3.46 14.04 -8.27
C ALA A 135 2.98 12.60 -8.47
N GLN A 136 1.65 12.37 -8.46
CA GLN A 136 1.13 11.02 -8.66
C GLN A 136 1.34 10.51 -10.08
N LYS A 137 1.19 11.36 -11.10
CA LYS A 137 1.50 10.98 -12.48
C LYS A 137 2.94 10.50 -12.61
N TRP A 138 3.88 11.25 -12.04
CA TRP A 138 5.27 10.83 -12.02
C TRP A 138 5.49 9.51 -11.27
N LEU A 139 4.88 9.35 -10.10
CA LEU A 139 4.99 8.13 -9.30
C LEU A 139 4.44 6.90 -10.05
N MET A 140 3.27 7.01 -10.67
CA MET A 140 2.66 5.93 -11.45
C MET A 140 3.51 5.51 -12.65
N GLU A 141 4.26 6.44 -13.25
CA GLU A 141 5.14 6.17 -14.37
C GLU A 141 6.51 5.61 -13.97
N ASN A 142 6.98 5.88 -12.73
CA ASN A 142 8.38 5.64 -12.35
C ASN A 142 8.57 4.75 -11.10
N CYS A 143 7.55 4.48 -10.29
CA CYS A 143 7.69 3.74 -9.03
C CYS A 143 8.33 2.35 -9.20
N TRP A 144 8.12 1.71 -10.33
CA TRP A 144 8.61 0.39 -10.70
C TRP A 144 10.14 0.30 -10.66
N ASP A 145 10.83 1.35 -11.12
CA ASP A 145 12.30 1.41 -11.14
C ASP A 145 12.91 1.39 -9.74
N TYR A 146 12.09 1.71 -8.74
CA TYR A 146 12.45 1.71 -7.32
C TYR A 146 11.91 0.50 -6.56
N GLY A 147 11.21 -0.43 -7.24
CA GLY A 147 10.66 -1.63 -6.61
C GLY A 147 9.32 -1.41 -5.91
N TRP A 148 8.63 -0.33 -6.23
CA TRP A 148 7.30 0.00 -5.73
C TRP A 148 6.24 -0.19 -6.81
N ILE A 149 5.03 -0.52 -6.40
CA ILE A 149 3.87 -0.67 -7.29
C ILE A 149 2.71 0.19 -6.79
N LEU A 150 1.89 0.70 -7.70
CA LEU A 150 0.56 1.17 -7.38
C LEU A 150 -0.27 -0.05 -6.98
N ARG A 151 -0.55 -0.17 -5.69
CA ARG A 151 -1.03 -1.43 -5.11
C ARG A 151 -2.48 -1.77 -5.45
N TYR A 152 -3.32 -0.76 -5.46
CA TYR A 152 -4.77 -0.89 -5.67
C TYR A 152 -5.19 -0.12 -6.92
N PRO A 153 -4.89 -0.64 -8.12
CA PRO A 153 -5.20 0.04 -9.37
C PRO A 153 -6.71 0.05 -9.63
N ASN A 154 -7.14 0.96 -10.48
CA ASN A 154 -8.53 1.06 -10.89
C ASN A 154 -9.01 -0.26 -11.52
N GLU A 155 -10.29 -0.57 -11.37
CA GLU A 155 -10.96 -1.80 -11.91
C GLU A 155 -10.46 -3.13 -11.31
N LYS A 156 -9.63 -3.14 -10.26
CA LYS A 156 -9.12 -4.36 -9.60
C LYS A 156 -9.70 -4.58 -8.19
N THR A 157 -10.68 -3.81 -7.75
CA THR A 157 -11.28 -3.91 -6.40
C THR A 157 -11.80 -5.32 -6.08
N GLU A 158 -12.41 -5.99 -7.06
CA GLU A 158 -12.92 -7.36 -6.89
C GLU A 158 -11.81 -8.38 -6.62
N VAL A 159 -10.59 -8.11 -7.07
CA VAL A 159 -9.43 -8.99 -6.89
C VAL A 159 -8.63 -8.61 -5.65
N THR A 160 -8.44 -7.33 -5.38
CA THR A 160 -7.63 -6.85 -4.26
C THR A 160 -8.42 -6.73 -2.96
N GLY A 161 -9.75 -6.58 -3.04
CA GLY A 161 -10.64 -6.32 -1.91
C GLY A 161 -10.61 -4.88 -1.41
N ILE A 162 -9.81 -4.01 -2.03
CA ILE A 162 -9.65 -2.59 -1.67
C ILE A 162 -10.02 -1.73 -2.88
N ILE A 163 -10.66 -0.60 -2.63
CA ILE A 163 -11.01 0.38 -3.69
C ILE A 163 -9.75 0.94 -4.36
N TYR A 164 -9.94 1.64 -5.48
CA TYR A 164 -8.85 2.38 -6.11
C TYR A 164 -8.21 3.41 -5.15
N GLU A 165 -6.91 3.29 -4.96
CA GLU A 165 -6.13 4.17 -4.07
C GLU A 165 -4.89 4.70 -4.77
N PRO A 166 -4.97 5.80 -5.54
CA PRO A 166 -3.84 6.34 -6.29
C PRO A 166 -2.68 6.83 -5.42
N TRP A 167 -2.87 6.91 -4.11
CA TRP A 167 -1.83 7.31 -3.13
C TRP A 167 -1.07 6.14 -2.52
N HIS A 168 -1.60 4.89 -2.60
CA HIS A 168 -1.07 3.74 -1.89
C HIS A 168 -0.08 2.94 -2.73
N TYR A 169 1.17 2.91 -2.28
CA TYR A 169 2.26 2.19 -2.93
C TYR A 169 2.78 1.06 -2.05
N ARG A 170 3.04 -0.10 -2.66
CA ARG A 170 3.59 -1.28 -2.02
C ARG A 170 4.99 -1.60 -2.56
N TYR A 171 5.93 -1.87 -1.65
CA TYR A 171 7.26 -2.37 -2.00
C TYR A 171 7.23 -3.88 -2.27
N VAL A 172 7.75 -4.30 -3.40
CA VAL A 172 7.85 -5.70 -3.83
C VAL A 172 9.25 -6.05 -4.36
N GLY A 173 10.17 -5.08 -4.38
CA GLY A 173 11.49 -5.23 -5.01
C GLY A 173 11.46 -4.92 -6.52
N LYS A 174 12.61 -4.51 -7.06
CA LYS A 174 12.71 -3.98 -8.44
C LYS A 174 12.33 -5.01 -9.52
N GLU A 175 12.70 -6.27 -9.32
CA GLU A 175 12.41 -7.34 -10.26
C GLU A 175 10.89 -7.56 -10.40
N VAL A 176 10.22 -7.82 -9.28
CA VAL A 176 8.77 -8.07 -9.26
C VAL A 176 7.97 -6.83 -9.69
N ALA A 177 8.40 -5.64 -9.27
CA ALA A 177 7.76 -4.40 -9.70
C ALA A 177 7.77 -4.26 -11.23
N LYS A 178 8.89 -4.57 -11.86
CA LYS A 178 9.05 -4.52 -13.31
C LYS A 178 8.20 -5.57 -14.04
N GLU A 179 8.17 -6.81 -13.54
CA GLU A 179 7.31 -7.86 -14.09
C GLU A 179 5.82 -7.49 -13.99
N LEU A 180 5.41 -6.87 -12.88
CA LEU A 180 4.05 -6.37 -12.70
C LEU A 180 3.72 -5.22 -13.66
N GLN A 181 4.68 -4.31 -13.88
CA GLN A 181 4.54 -3.23 -14.87
C GLN A 181 4.34 -3.79 -16.28
N GLU A 182 5.17 -4.75 -16.68
CA GLU A 182 5.15 -5.34 -18.02
C GLU A 182 3.89 -6.17 -18.27
N SER A 183 3.41 -6.89 -17.24
CA SER A 183 2.22 -7.75 -17.36
C SER A 183 0.89 -7.02 -17.18
N GLY A 184 0.87 -5.87 -16.50
CA GLY A 184 -0.36 -5.16 -16.14
C GLY A 184 -1.23 -5.89 -15.11
N LEU A 185 -0.67 -6.90 -14.41
CA LEU A 185 -1.35 -7.65 -13.36
C LEU A 185 -1.31 -6.88 -12.04
N CYS A 186 -2.31 -7.07 -11.17
CA CYS A 186 -2.17 -6.70 -9.77
C CYS A 186 -1.41 -7.78 -9.00
N LEU A 187 -1.00 -7.49 -7.76
CA LEU A 187 -0.16 -8.39 -6.98
C LEU A 187 -0.79 -9.78 -6.78
N GLU A 188 -2.10 -9.84 -6.52
CA GLU A 188 -2.84 -11.10 -6.36
C GLU A 188 -2.77 -11.97 -7.61
N GLU A 189 -3.02 -11.40 -8.78
CA GLU A 189 -3.00 -12.10 -10.07
C GLU A 189 -1.59 -12.62 -10.39
N TYR A 190 -0.57 -11.79 -10.15
CA TYR A 190 0.82 -12.16 -10.35
C TYR A 190 1.22 -13.36 -9.47
N LEU A 191 0.92 -13.29 -8.17
CA LEU A 191 1.28 -14.33 -7.21
C LEU A 191 0.51 -15.63 -7.46
N ALA A 192 -0.73 -15.57 -7.94
CA ALA A 192 -1.48 -16.75 -8.36
C ALA A 192 -0.79 -17.50 -9.50
N GLY A 193 -0.07 -16.81 -10.36
CA GLY A 193 0.70 -17.41 -11.46
C GLY A 193 2.02 -18.07 -11.02
N LEU A 194 2.49 -17.82 -9.78
CA LEU A 194 3.69 -18.44 -9.21
C LEU A 194 3.40 -19.75 -8.46
N SER A 195 2.14 -20.15 -8.34
CA SER A 195 1.63 -21.26 -7.51
C SER A 195 1.64 -22.59 -8.26
#